data_6ee5eb611463cea2cac5cd5ae546b912
#
_entry.id   6ee5eb611463cea2cac5cd5ae546b912
#
_cell.length_a   1.000
_cell.length_b   1.000
_cell.length_c   1.000
_cell.angle_alpha   90.00
_cell.angle_beta   90.00
_cell.angle_gamma   90.00
#
_symmetry.space_group_name_H-M   'P 1'
#
loop_
_entity.id
_entity.type
_entity.pdbx_description
1 polymer ?
#
loop_
_entity_poly.entity_id
_entity_poly.type
_entity_poly.pdbx_seq_one_letter_code
_entity_poly.pdbx_strand_id
1 'polypeptide(L)'
;YYSNLLCYMGRLDEALVMAERAMQLDPFNSVIMTISACTLSYMGRFDESIERYRNALETSPNDPVGLNGLWENYYVQGMFEESLESAKALFTGLGMAEIAGVMAQGYEAGGYRGAMRSAAETMDAASKQTYVPPFIVAMMYAFADDRDKSIEWLEMAYELRDPMMPYVSAYLFDVLDDDPRYQDLLRRMNLPAN
;
A
#
# COMPACT_ATOMS: atom_id res chain seq x y z
N TYR A 1 9.53 11.21 9.68
CA TYR A 1 8.06 11.42 9.84
C TYR A 1 7.57 12.75 9.27
N TYR A 2 8.33 13.87 9.39
CA TYR A 2 7.90 15.15 8.85
C TYR A 2 7.79 15.12 7.31
N SER A 3 8.67 14.39 6.63
CA SER A 3 8.59 14.14 5.19
C SER A 3 7.25 13.49 4.79
N ASN A 4 6.80 12.45 5.52
CA ASN A 4 5.52 11.80 5.23
C ASN A 4 4.32 12.77 5.37
N LEU A 5 4.31 13.60 6.43
CA LEU A 5 3.28 14.62 6.59
C LEU A 5 3.25 15.58 5.39
N LEU A 6 4.41 15.99 4.90
CA LEU A 6 4.51 16.85 3.71
C LEU A 6 3.98 16.15 2.45
N CYS A 7 4.23 14.84 2.30
CA CYS A 7 3.64 14.05 1.20
C CYS A 7 2.11 14.12 1.21
N TYR A 8 1.47 13.90 2.38
CA TYR A 8 0.01 13.97 2.49
C TYR A 8 -0.57 15.35 2.24
N MET A 9 0.24 16.40 2.46
CA MET A 9 -0.13 17.77 2.15
C MET A 9 0.13 18.16 0.69
N GLY A 10 0.61 17.24 -0.15
CA GLY A 10 1.00 17.50 -1.54
C GLY A 10 2.28 18.32 -1.70
N ARG A 11 3.05 18.55 -0.61
CA ARG A 11 4.29 19.37 -0.60
C ARG A 11 5.49 18.47 -0.90
N LEU A 12 5.47 17.81 -2.08
CA LEU A 12 6.40 16.73 -2.42
C LEU A 12 7.87 17.17 -2.50
N ASP A 13 8.16 18.34 -3.05
CA ASP A 13 9.54 18.86 -3.14
C ASP A 13 10.14 19.09 -1.74
N GLU A 14 9.35 19.66 -0.83
CA GLU A 14 9.79 19.86 0.55
C GLU A 14 9.95 18.54 1.29
N ALA A 15 9.05 17.58 1.03
CA ALA A 15 9.16 16.23 1.58
C ALA A 15 10.48 15.56 1.17
N LEU A 16 10.84 15.66 -0.10
CA LEU A 16 12.09 15.10 -0.60
C LEU A 16 13.31 15.73 0.06
N VAL A 17 13.34 17.08 0.19
CA VAL A 17 14.44 17.78 0.88
C VAL A 17 14.61 17.27 2.32
N MET A 18 13.51 17.06 3.03
CA MET A 18 13.54 16.55 4.41
C MET A 18 13.99 15.09 4.48
N ALA A 19 13.54 14.24 3.54
CA ALA A 19 13.95 12.86 3.43
C ALA A 19 15.45 12.73 3.12
N GLU A 20 15.95 13.47 2.14
CA GLU A 20 17.37 13.49 1.77
C GLU A 20 18.24 14.03 2.92
N ARG A 21 17.76 15.03 3.65
CA ARG A 21 18.47 15.52 4.82
C ARG A 21 18.59 14.45 5.90
N ALA A 22 17.54 13.68 6.14
CA ALA A 22 17.58 12.56 7.08
C ALA A 22 18.59 11.49 6.63
N MET A 23 18.58 11.13 5.34
CA MET A 23 19.53 10.18 4.76
C MET A 23 20.99 10.63 4.87
N GLN A 24 21.27 11.95 4.76
CA GLN A 24 22.62 12.48 4.98
C GLN A 24 23.10 12.36 6.42
N LEU A 25 22.18 12.43 7.40
CA LEU A 25 22.49 12.36 8.82
C LEU A 25 22.69 10.92 9.31
N ASP A 26 21.95 9.97 8.75
CA ASP A 26 22.02 8.56 9.12
C ASP A 26 21.70 7.67 7.90
N PRO A 27 22.68 7.45 7.01
CA PRO A 27 22.46 6.80 5.71
C PRO A 27 22.18 5.30 5.78
N PHE A 28 22.45 4.67 6.92
CA PHE A 28 22.26 3.22 7.11
C PHE A 28 21.02 2.87 7.94
N ASN A 29 20.20 3.85 8.27
CA ASN A 29 18.99 3.65 9.04
C ASN A 29 17.85 3.17 8.13
N SER A 30 17.42 1.93 8.30
CA SER A 30 16.36 1.32 7.47
C SER A 30 15.05 2.12 7.51
N VAL A 31 14.68 2.68 8.68
CA VAL A 31 13.47 3.50 8.82
C VAL A 31 13.56 4.79 8.00
N ILE A 32 14.73 5.44 7.98
CA ILE A 32 14.95 6.63 7.17
C ILE A 32 14.92 6.28 5.68
N MET A 33 15.51 5.14 5.30
CA MET A 33 15.47 4.63 3.92
C MET A 33 14.02 4.39 3.48
N THR A 34 13.20 3.71 4.28
CA THR A 34 11.79 3.44 3.93
C THR A 34 10.95 4.71 3.85
N ILE A 35 11.15 5.69 4.73
CA ILE A 35 10.50 7.00 4.65
C ILE A 35 10.90 7.74 3.37
N SER A 36 12.17 7.71 3.00
CA SER A 36 12.68 8.33 1.78
C SER A 36 12.14 7.62 0.53
N ALA A 37 12.06 6.29 0.54
CA ALA A 37 11.45 5.50 -0.53
C ALA A 37 9.98 5.86 -0.70
N CYS A 38 9.22 5.93 0.39
CA CYS A 38 7.81 6.35 0.38
C CYS A 38 7.64 7.75 -0.26
N THR A 39 8.51 8.71 0.08
CA THR A 39 8.49 10.05 -0.53
C THR A 39 8.66 9.98 -2.06
N LEU A 40 9.57 9.14 -2.54
CA LEU A 40 9.79 8.92 -3.98
C LEU A 40 8.58 8.28 -4.66
N SER A 41 7.89 7.32 -3.99
CA SER A 41 6.64 6.74 -4.49
C SER A 41 5.57 7.81 -4.73
N TYR A 42 5.38 8.71 -3.76
CA TYR A 42 4.43 9.83 -3.91
C TYR A 42 4.80 10.80 -5.05
N MET A 43 6.06 10.88 -5.43
CA MET A 43 6.54 11.67 -6.56
C MET A 43 6.44 10.91 -7.90
N GLY A 44 5.96 9.67 -7.92
CA GLY A 44 5.94 8.82 -9.10
C GLY A 44 7.33 8.30 -9.54
N ARG A 45 8.35 8.45 -8.68
CA ARG A 45 9.73 8.00 -8.94
C ARG A 45 9.89 6.55 -8.47
N PHE A 46 9.10 5.65 -9.05
CA PHE A 46 8.95 4.28 -8.57
C PHE A 46 10.24 3.47 -8.64
N ASP A 47 11.06 3.60 -9.70
CA ASP A 47 12.31 2.86 -9.83
C ASP A 47 13.29 3.18 -8.69
N GLU A 48 13.44 4.46 -8.37
CA GLU A 48 14.30 4.92 -7.28
C GLU A 48 13.75 4.53 -5.91
N SER A 49 12.41 4.54 -5.77
CA SER A 49 11.73 4.07 -4.57
C SER A 49 11.98 2.59 -4.32
N ILE A 50 11.81 1.75 -5.34
CA ILE A 50 12.06 0.31 -5.28
C ILE A 50 13.51 0.03 -4.86
N GLU A 51 14.48 0.72 -5.45
CA GLU A 51 15.89 0.57 -5.07
C GLU A 51 16.11 0.89 -3.58
N ARG A 52 15.53 1.99 -3.08
CA ARG A 52 15.66 2.37 -1.67
C ARG A 52 14.97 1.39 -0.72
N TYR A 53 13.79 0.89 -1.07
CA TYR A 53 13.13 -0.14 -0.26
C TYR A 53 13.95 -1.43 -0.22
N ARG A 54 14.53 -1.85 -1.35
CA ARG A 54 15.43 -3.02 -1.39
C ARG A 54 16.63 -2.83 -0.47
N ASN A 55 17.29 -1.67 -0.53
CA ASN A 55 18.43 -1.35 0.33
C ASN A 55 18.04 -1.34 1.83
N ALA A 56 16.85 -0.84 2.17
CA ALA A 56 16.34 -0.89 3.53
C ALA A 56 16.13 -2.34 4.01
N LEU A 57 15.60 -3.19 3.14
CA LEU A 57 15.35 -4.60 3.43
C LEU A 57 16.63 -5.45 3.51
N GLU A 58 17.76 -5.03 2.89
CA GLU A 58 19.07 -5.67 3.15
C GLU A 58 19.48 -5.56 4.62
N THR A 59 19.14 -4.44 5.26
CA THR A 59 19.44 -4.21 6.68
C THR A 59 18.36 -4.78 7.61
N SER A 60 17.11 -4.78 7.17
CA SER A 60 15.94 -5.25 7.92
C SER A 60 15.00 -6.08 7.02
N PRO A 61 15.30 -7.36 6.75
CA PRO A 61 14.62 -8.17 5.73
C PRO A 61 13.10 -8.36 5.95
N ASN A 62 12.64 -8.24 7.18
CA ASN A 62 11.22 -8.40 7.55
C ASN A 62 10.55 -7.08 7.94
N ASP A 63 11.13 -5.94 7.55
CA ASP A 63 10.47 -4.65 7.80
C ASP A 63 9.15 -4.58 7.05
N PRO A 64 8.00 -4.52 7.76
CA PRO A 64 6.69 -4.53 7.11
C PRO A 64 6.44 -3.30 6.24
N VAL A 65 7.04 -2.15 6.58
CA VAL A 65 6.90 -0.92 5.78
C VAL A 65 7.65 -1.06 4.46
N GLY A 66 8.86 -1.62 4.49
CA GLY A 66 9.66 -1.88 3.30
C GLY A 66 8.98 -2.90 2.36
N LEU A 67 8.47 -4.01 2.92
CA LEU A 67 7.77 -5.03 2.14
C LEU A 67 6.47 -4.51 1.54
N ASN A 68 5.69 -3.73 2.31
CA ASN A 68 4.47 -3.10 1.81
C ASN A 68 4.78 -2.10 0.67
N GLY A 69 5.80 -1.26 0.86
CA GLY A 69 6.21 -0.31 -0.17
C GLY A 69 6.68 -0.98 -1.46
N LEU A 70 7.41 -2.10 -1.39
CA LEU A 70 7.75 -2.90 -2.57
C LEU A 70 6.52 -3.50 -3.22
N TRP A 71 5.60 -4.09 -2.43
CA TRP A 71 4.34 -4.64 -2.94
C TRP A 71 3.59 -3.62 -3.79
N GLU A 72 3.36 -2.42 -3.25
CA GLU A 72 2.65 -1.32 -3.91
C GLU A 72 3.37 -0.81 -5.16
N ASN A 73 4.69 -0.54 -5.05
CA ASN A 73 5.46 0.02 -6.16
C ASN A 73 5.59 -0.97 -7.32
N TYR A 74 5.79 -2.26 -7.05
CA TYR A 74 5.82 -3.29 -8.08
C TYR A 74 4.45 -3.43 -8.77
N TYR A 75 3.35 -3.34 -8.02
CA TYR A 75 2.01 -3.34 -8.60
C TYR A 75 1.83 -2.21 -9.62
N VAL A 76 2.18 -0.98 -9.24
CA VAL A 76 2.04 0.20 -10.11
C VAL A 76 2.92 0.08 -11.36
N GLN A 77 4.09 -0.52 -11.25
CA GLN A 77 4.99 -0.78 -12.38
C GLN A 77 4.59 -2.00 -13.24
N GLY A 78 3.50 -2.70 -12.89
CA GLY A 78 3.08 -3.90 -13.59
C GLY A 78 3.98 -5.12 -13.36
N MET A 79 4.87 -5.06 -12.37
CA MET A 79 5.77 -6.15 -11.97
C MET A 79 5.05 -7.09 -11.01
N PHE A 80 4.04 -7.80 -11.56
CA PHE A 80 3.06 -8.52 -10.74
C PHE A 80 3.65 -9.72 -9.98
N GLU A 81 4.69 -10.36 -10.48
CA GLU A 81 5.34 -11.48 -9.80
C GLU A 81 6.10 -10.97 -8.55
N GLU A 82 6.90 -9.93 -8.69
CA GLU A 82 7.64 -9.30 -7.61
C GLU A 82 6.70 -8.65 -6.58
N SER A 83 5.61 -8.09 -7.05
CA SER A 83 4.54 -7.53 -6.21
C SER A 83 3.92 -8.63 -5.33
N LEU A 84 3.56 -9.77 -5.93
CA LEU A 84 3.00 -10.91 -5.21
C LEU A 84 3.99 -11.47 -4.17
N GLU A 85 5.26 -11.65 -4.53
CA GLU A 85 6.27 -12.16 -3.60
C GLU A 85 6.47 -11.21 -2.41
N SER A 86 6.47 -9.89 -2.65
CA SER A 86 6.55 -8.89 -1.58
C SER A 86 5.33 -8.94 -0.65
N ALA A 87 4.12 -9.08 -1.20
CA ALA A 87 2.89 -9.25 -0.42
C ALA A 87 2.93 -10.53 0.43
N LYS A 88 3.32 -11.66 -0.15
CA LYS A 88 3.44 -12.94 0.56
C LYS A 88 4.46 -12.86 1.69
N ALA A 89 5.61 -12.23 1.45
CA ALA A 89 6.63 -12.02 2.47
C ALA A 89 6.09 -11.16 3.63
N LEU A 90 5.37 -10.07 3.32
CA LEU A 90 4.73 -9.21 4.30
C LEU A 90 3.75 -10.01 5.18
N PHE A 91 2.79 -10.70 4.59
CA PHE A 91 1.78 -11.45 5.36
C PHE A 91 2.39 -12.60 6.15
N THR A 92 3.40 -13.27 5.62
CA THR A 92 4.15 -14.30 6.35
C THR A 92 4.88 -13.70 7.56
N GLY A 93 5.55 -12.56 7.37
CA GLY A 93 6.24 -11.84 8.45
C GLY A 93 5.31 -11.32 9.55
N LEU A 94 4.06 -11.00 9.20
CA LEU A 94 3.00 -10.62 10.15
C LEU A 94 2.33 -11.83 10.84
N GLY A 95 2.79 -13.06 10.57
CA GLY A 95 2.18 -14.29 11.12
C GLY A 95 0.89 -14.72 10.43
N MET A 96 0.57 -14.14 9.29
CA MET A 96 -0.64 -14.41 8.48
C MET A 96 -0.31 -15.31 7.28
N ALA A 97 0.40 -16.41 7.52
CA ALA A 97 0.85 -17.35 6.47
C ALA A 97 -0.32 -17.96 5.66
N GLU A 98 -1.52 -18.04 6.24
CA GLU A 98 -2.72 -18.46 5.52
C GLU A 98 -3.03 -17.50 4.35
N ILE A 99 -2.94 -16.20 4.57
CA ILE A 99 -3.18 -15.19 3.51
C ILE A 99 -2.14 -15.36 2.40
N ALA A 100 -0.86 -15.55 2.74
CA ALA A 100 0.18 -15.82 1.73
C ALA A 100 -0.11 -17.11 0.94
N GLY A 101 -0.64 -18.14 1.59
CA GLY A 101 -1.03 -19.40 0.96
C GLY A 101 -2.20 -19.24 -0.03
N VAL A 102 -3.25 -18.53 0.34
CA VAL A 102 -4.41 -18.29 -0.56
C VAL A 102 -4.05 -17.35 -1.71
N MET A 103 -3.10 -16.42 -1.51
CA MET A 103 -2.54 -15.63 -2.62
C MET A 103 -1.87 -16.51 -3.66
N ALA A 104 -1.05 -17.48 -3.23
CA ALA A 104 -0.38 -18.39 -4.17
C ALA A 104 -1.40 -19.23 -4.97
N GLN A 105 -2.41 -19.79 -4.31
CA GLN A 105 -3.47 -20.56 -4.98
C GLN A 105 -4.30 -19.68 -5.93
N GLY A 106 -4.66 -18.48 -5.51
CA GLY A 106 -5.38 -17.52 -6.33
C GLY A 106 -4.59 -17.09 -7.58
N TYR A 107 -3.27 -16.99 -7.46
CA TYR A 107 -2.39 -16.67 -8.60
C TYR A 107 -2.40 -17.79 -9.67
N GLU A 108 -2.34 -19.04 -9.23
CA GLU A 108 -2.44 -20.19 -10.16
C GLU A 108 -3.77 -20.21 -10.91
N ALA A 109 -4.87 -19.79 -10.26
CA ALA A 109 -6.21 -19.81 -10.82
C ALA A 109 -6.53 -18.61 -11.71
N GLY A 110 -6.00 -17.41 -11.39
CA GLY A 110 -6.42 -16.17 -12.06
C GLY A 110 -5.34 -15.08 -12.12
N GLY A 111 -4.06 -15.46 -12.02
CA GLY A 111 -2.95 -14.52 -12.02
C GLY A 111 -2.98 -13.57 -10.80
N TYR A 112 -2.36 -12.40 -10.95
CA TYR A 112 -2.26 -11.43 -9.85
C TYR A 112 -3.63 -10.99 -9.30
N ARG A 113 -4.60 -10.74 -10.18
CA ARG A 113 -5.98 -10.39 -9.76
C ARG A 113 -6.62 -11.50 -8.95
N GLY A 114 -6.41 -12.75 -9.33
CA GLY A 114 -6.89 -13.92 -8.61
C GLY A 114 -6.25 -14.03 -7.22
N ALA A 115 -4.94 -13.78 -7.10
CA ALA A 115 -4.23 -13.75 -5.83
C ALA A 115 -4.82 -12.70 -4.87
N MET A 116 -5.00 -11.47 -5.35
CA MET A 116 -5.52 -10.36 -4.54
C MET A 116 -6.98 -10.60 -4.13
N ARG A 117 -7.81 -11.11 -5.05
CA ARG A 117 -9.20 -11.46 -4.74
C ARG A 117 -9.29 -12.54 -3.67
N SER A 118 -8.55 -13.63 -3.79
CA SER A 118 -8.56 -14.72 -2.82
C SER A 118 -8.13 -14.26 -1.42
N ALA A 119 -7.12 -13.39 -1.34
CA ALA A 119 -6.69 -12.80 -0.08
C ALA A 119 -7.77 -11.87 0.52
N ALA A 120 -8.36 -10.99 -0.29
CA ALA A 120 -9.41 -10.06 0.14
C ALA A 120 -10.64 -10.82 0.65
N GLU A 121 -11.12 -11.83 -0.07
CA GLU A 121 -12.26 -12.66 0.34
C GLU A 121 -11.98 -13.44 1.64
N THR A 122 -10.76 -13.91 1.82
CA THR A 122 -10.35 -14.60 3.06
C THR A 122 -10.37 -13.63 4.25
N MET A 123 -9.86 -12.42 4.07
CA MET A 123 -9.90 -11.40 5.12
C MET A 123 -11.32 -10.89 5.37
N ASP A 124 -12.16 -10.73 4.34
CA ASP A 124 -13.58 -10.40 4.47
C ASP A 124 -14.31 -11.47 5.31
N ALA A 125 -14.08 -12.75 5.01
CA ALA A 125 -14.66 -13.83 5.81
C ALA A 125 -14.19 -13.79 7.28
N ALA A 126 -12.91 -13.51 7.52
CA ALA A 126 -12.32 -13.41 8.86
C ALA A 126 -12.84 -12.20 9.64
N SER A 127 -13.25 -11.11 8.97
CA SER A 127 -13.75 -9.88 9.61
C SER A 127 -14.98 -10.10 10.46
N LYS A 128 -15.73 -11.16 10.19
CA LYS A 128 -16.93 -11.55 10.96
C LYS A 128 -16.60 -12.09 12.36
N GLN A 129 -15.33 -12.41 12.61
CA GLN A 129 -14.89 -13.04 13.87
C GLN A 129 -13.75 -12.27 14.55
N THR A 130 -13.00 -11.51 13.80
CA THR A 130 -11.85 -10.76 14.29
C THR A 130 -11.67 -9.45 13.53
N TYR A 131 -10.91 -8.53 14.12
CA TYR A 131 -10.56 -7.30 13.42
C TYR A 131 -9.62 -7.60 12.23
N VAL A 132 -9.94 -7.04 11.08
CA VAL A 132 -9.06 -6.94 9.91
C VAL A 132 -8.94 -5.49 9.51
N PRO A 133 -7.76 -5.01 9.05
CA PRO A 133 -7.57 -3.63 8.62
C PRO A 133 -8.39 -3.35 7.35
N PRO A 134 -9.47 -2.52 7.39
CA PRO A 134 -10.36 -2.37 6.25
C PRO A 134 -9.67 -1.76 5.02
N PHE A 135 -8.75 -0.82 5.23
CA PHE A 135 -8.00 -0.20 4.14
C PHE A 135 -7.21 -1.24 3.32
N ILE A 136 -6.56 -2.21 3.98
CA ILE A 136 -5.79 -3.26 3.29
C ILE A 136 -6.73 -4.17 2.46
N VAL A 137 -7.90 -4.50 2.98
CA VAL A 137 -8.89 -5.29 2.23
C VAL A 137 -9.40 -4.52 1.02
N ALA A 138 -9.69 -3.22 1.19
CA ALA A 138 -10.08 -2.34 0.09
C ALA A 138 -9.02 -2.29 -1.02
N MET A 139 -7.75 -2.14 -0.64
CA MET A 139 -6.61 -2.12 -1.57
C MET A 139 -6.49 -3.44 -2.34
N MET A 140 -6.64 -4.58 -1.66
CA MET A 140 -6.61 -5.88 -2.34
C MET A 140 -7.76 -6.03 -3.36
N TYR A 141 -8.97 -5.56 -3.04
CA TYR A 141 -10.07 -5.56 -3.99
C TYR A 141 -9.81 -4.60 -5.16
N ALA A 142 -9.20 -3.42 -4.92
CA ALA A 142 -8.78 -2.53 -6.00
C ALA A 142 -7.77 -3.22 -6.93
N PHE A 143 -6.77 -3.90 -6.38
CA PHE A 143 -5.77 -4.67 -7.14
C PHE A 143 -6.36 -5.90 -7.85
N ALA A 144 -7.48 -6.42 -7.36
CA ALA A 144 -8.27 -7.46 -8.03
C ALA A 144 -9.22 -6.92 -9.11
N ASP A 145 -9.28 -5.59 -9.30
CA ASP A 145 -10.21 -4.89 -10.19
C ASP A 145 -11.69 -5.09 -9.78
N ASP A 146 -11.94 -5.25 -8.48
CA ASP A 146 -13.27 -5.33 -7.90
C ASP A 146 -13.63 -4.00 -7.23
N ARG A 147 -14.08 -3.05 -8.06
CA ARG A 147 -14.31 -1.66 -7.67
C ARG A 147 -15.41 -1.54 -6.61
N ASP A 148 -16.48 -2.31 -6.74
CA ASP A 148 -17.61 -2.24 -5.79
C ASP A 148 -17.19 -2.68 -4.39
N LYS A 149 -16.50 -3.81 -4.29
CA LYS A 149 -15.98 -4.29 -3.02
C LYS A 149 -14.91 -3.37 -2.44
N SER A 150 -14.05 -2.81 -3.28
CA SER A 150 -13.05 -1.85 -2.82
C SER A 150 -13.70 -0.63 -2.17
N ILE A 151 -14.73 -0.05 -2.80
CA ILE A 151 -15.46 1.11 -2.25
C ILE A 151 -16.20 0.74 -0.97
N GLU A 152 -16.88 -0.42 -0.92
CA GLU A 152 -17.53 -0.90 0.29
C GLU A 152 -16.57 -0.93 1.50
N TRP A 153 -15.36 -1.45 1.29
CA TRP A 153 -14.34 -1.54 2.32
C TRP A 153 -13.67 -0.20 2.64
N LEU A 154 -13.55 0.72 1.67
CA LEU A 154 -13.10 2.10 1.92
C LEU A 154 -14.11 2.88 2.78
N GLU A 155 -15.41 2.71 2.55
CA GLU A 155 -16.44 3.31 3.40
C GLU A 155 -16.37 2.76 4.83
N MET A 156 -16.17 1.46 4.99
CA MET A 156 -15.94 0.85 6.30
C MET A 156 -14.68 1.41 6.98
N ALA A 157 -13.58 1.57 6.22
CA ALA A 157 -12.34 2.16 6.72
C ALA A 157 -12.56 3.61 7.21
N TYR A 158 -13.34 4.38 6.46
CA TYR A 158 -13.71 5.74 6.84
C TYR A 158 -14.53 5.79 8.13
N GLU A 159 -15.55 4.96 8.24
CA GLU A 159 -16.42 4.88 9.44
C GLU A 159 -15.63 4.45 10.69
N LEU A 160 -14.75 3.48 10.54
CA LEU A 160 -13.90 2.97 11.62
C LEU A 160 -12.68 3.85 11.92
N ARG A 161 -12.48 4.93 11.15
CA ARG A 161 -11.32 5.83 11.25
C ARG A 161 -10.00 5.07 11.14
N ASP A 162 -9.91 4.19 10.14
CA ASP A 162 -8.69 3.45 9.87
C ASP A 162 -7.52 4.44 9.71
N PRO A 163 -6.39 4.25 10.41
CA PRO A 163 -5.26 5.16 10.36
C PRO A 163 -4.60 5.27 8.98
N MET A 164 -4.89 4.34 8.06
CA MET A 164 -4.41 4.37 6.68
C MET A 164 -5.27 5.26 5.76
N MET A 165 -6.44 5.74 6.21
CA MET A 165 -7.32 6.56 5.38
C MET A 165 -6.69 7.84 4.80
N PRO A 166 -5.71 8.52 5.43
CA PRO A 166 -5.00 9.63 4.78
C PRO A 166 -4.27 9.26 3.48
N TYR A 167 -4.03 7.96 3.25
CA TYR A 167 -3.39 7.43 2.02
C TYR A 167 -4.38 7.10 0.90
N VAL A 168 -5.68 7.28 1.12
CA VAL A 168 -6.71 6.87 0.15
C VAL A 168 -6.61 7.61 -1.18
N SER A 169 -6.11 8.85 -1.21
CA SER A 169 -5.86 9.60 -2.44
C SER A 169 -4.52 9.28 -3.12
N ALA A 170 -3.81 8.26 -2.65
CA ALA A 170 -2.59 7.80 -3.30
C ALA A 170 -2.92 6.93 -4.53
N TYR A 171 -1.96 6.81 -5.42
CA TYR A 171 -1.98 6.02 -6.67
C TYR A 171 -2.51 4.58 -6.58
N LEU A 172 -2.69 4.05 -5.37
CA LEU A 172 -3.19 2.68 -5.12
C LEU A 172 -4.64 2.46 -5.55
N PHE A 173 -5.41 3.54 -5.63
CA PHE A 173 -6.83 3.52 -5.95
C PHE A 173 -7.17 4.24 -7.26
N ASP A 174 -6.20 4.48 -8.15
CA ASP A 174 -6.42 5.11 -9.47
C ASP A 174 -7.50 4.40 -10.30
N VAL A 175 -7.67 3.10 -10.08
CA VAL A 175 -8.75 2.31 -10.68
C VAL A 175 -10.15 2.81 -10.30
N LEU A 176 -10.28 3.60 -9.22
CA LEU A 176 -11.53 4.17 -8.71
C LEU A 176 -11.73 5.64 -9.09
N ASP A 177 -10.78 6.30 -9.75
CA ASP A 177 -10.80 7.76 -9.96
C ASP A 177 -12.06 8.28 -10.66
N ASP A 178 -12.64 7.50 -11.56
CA ASP A 178 -13.85 7.85 -12.29
C ASP A 178 -15.15 7.44 -11.55
N ASP A 179 -15.05 6.82 -10.36
CA ASP A 179 -16.24 6.41 -9.60
C ASP A 179 -16.76 7.56 -8.70
N PRO A 180 -18.01 7.98 -8.86
CA PRO A 180 -18.57 9.08 -8.09
C PRO A 180 -18.62 8.82 -6.57
N ARG A 181 -18.68 7.57 -6.14
CA ARG A 181 -18.68 7.18 -4.71
C ARG A 181 -17.29 7.44 -4.10
N TYR A 182 -16.23 7.10 -4.84
CA TYR A 182 -14.86 7.37 -4.43
C TYR A 182 -14.58 8.87 -4.35
N GLN A 183 -15.03 9.64 -5.37
CA GLN A 183 -14.92 11.10 -5.37
C GLN A 183 -15.70 11.75 -4.22
N ASP A 184 -16.83 11.18 -3.83
CA ASP A 184 -17.59 11.63 -2.64
C ASP A 184 -16.82 11.37 -1.34
N LEU A 185 -16.21 10.19 -1.21
CA LEU A 185 -15.36 9.84 -0.07
C LEU A 185 -14.20 10.82 0.09
N LEU A 186 -13.46 11.12 -0.99
CA LEU A 186 -12.37 12.11 -0.98
C LEU A 186 -12.86 13.50 -0.53
N ARG A 187 -14.01 13.96 -1.03
CA ARG A 187 -14.60 15.23 -0.62
C ARG A 187 -14.96 15.27 0.87
N ARG A 188 -15.56 14.21 1.42
CA ARG A 188 -15.88 14.11 2.85
C ARG A 188 -14.63 14.14 3.72
N MET A 189 -13.52 13.65 3.22
CA MET A 189 -12.22 13.69 3.89
C MET A 189 -11.45 14.99 3.67
N ASN A 190 -11.97 15.91 2.86
CA ASN A 190 -11.30 17.15 2.45
C ASN A 190 -9.92 16.87 1.77
N LEU A 191 -9.84 15.78 1.03
CA LEU A 191 -8.68 15.42 0.20
C LEU A 191 -8.87 15.94 -1.23
N PRO A 192 -7.76 16.23 -1.95
CA PRO A 192 -7.86 16.62 -3.35
C PRO A 192 -8.51 15.47 -4.15
N ALA A 193 -9.44 15.84 -5.04
CA ALA A 193 -9.91 14.94 -6.08
C ALA A 193 -8.80 14.82 -7.14
N ASN A 194 -8.49 13.62 -7.58
CA ASN A 194 -7.53 13.37 -8.65
C ASN A 194 -8.08 13.77 -10.01
#